data_9f49453acccb1ff1f489de65f04bf8b4
#
_entry.id   9f49453acccb1ff1f489de65f04bf8b4
#
_cell.length_a   1.000
_cell.length_b   1.000
_cell.length_c   1.000
_cell.angle_alpha   90.00
_cell.angle_beta   90.00
_cell.angle_gamma   90.00
#
_symmetry.space_group_name_H-M   'P 1'
#
loop_
_entity.id
_entity.type
_entity.pdbx_description
1 polymer ?
#
loop_
_entity_poly.entity_id
_entity_poly.type
_entity_poly.pdbx_seq_one_letter_code
_entity_poly.pdbx_strand_id
1 'polypeptide(L)'
;MKYFAKFYLWATGWKIVSGKAPVPKCICLGVPHTSLWDFVISWLFYASVGGKSNIVVNKKFFFFPVGYLLRYMGAIPVDTSRGASLVKQIVSEFKNREILHLAIAPEATRKPATKWKGGFHTIARAANVPVFYAIFDWKNKEVGILDQVEITDDLQADMLKIKQWYKNRGVGGKHPEKFVLGDGLD
;
A
#
# COMPACT_ATOMS: atom_id res chain seq x y z
N MET A 1 1.74 -18.38 -11.94
CA MET A 1 1.40 -16.98 -11.59
C MET A 1 2.52 -15.98 -11.93
N LYS A 2 3.78 -16.22 -11.54
CA LYS A 2 4.91 -15.27 -11.75
C LYS A 2 5.06 -14.82 -13.22
N TYR A 3 5.14 -15.78 -14.15
CA TYR A 3 5.30 -15.48 -15.58
C TYR A 3 4.06 -14.83 -16.20
N PHE A 4 2.87 -15.26 -15.80
CA PHE A 4 1.62 -14.63 -16.21
C PHE A 4 1.55 -13.17 -15.77
N ALA A 5 1.88 -12.89 -14.50
CA ALA A 5 1.89 -11.53 -13.96
C ALA A 5 2.89 -10.64 -14.70
N LYS A 6 4.11 -11.14 -14.97
CA LYS A 6 5.10 -10.42 -15.78
C LYS A 6 4.60 -10.11 -17.19
N PHE A 7 4.03 -11.11 -17.86
CA PHE A 7 3.48 -10.95 -19.20
C PHE A 7 2.33 -9.93 -19.22
N TYR A 8 1.40 -10.02 -18.28
CA TYR A 8 0.29 -9.08 -18.19
C TYR A 8 0.76 -7.63 -17.99
N LEU A 9 1.67 -7.42 -17.04
CA LEU A 9 2.23 -6.09 -16.78
C LEU A 9 2.94 -5.55 -18.02
N TRP A 10 3.77 -6.36 -18.66
CA TRP A 10 4.45 -5.98 -19.91
C TRP A 10 3.48 -5.67 -21.04
N ALA A 11 2.51 -6.54 -21.30
CA ALA A 11 1.52 -6.38 -22.39
C ALA A 11 0.61 -5.16 -22.19
N THR A 12 0.40 -4.73 -20.93
CA THR A 12 -0.38 -3.52 -20.59
C THR A 12 0.50 -2.26 -20.39
N GLY A 13 1.79 -2.36 -20.73
CA GLY A 13 2.74 -1.26 -20.74
C GLY A 13 3.31 -0.90 -19.35
N TRP A 14 3.09 -1.73 -18.31
CA TRP A 14 3.63 -1.47 -16.99
C TRP A 14 5.11 -1.82 -16.88
N LYS A 15 5.88 -0.90 -16.31
CA LYS A 15 7.29 -1.07 -15.98
C LYS A 15 7.44 -1.44 -14.51
N ILE A 16 8.12 -2.54 -14.24
CA ILE A 16 8.52 -2.94 -12.90
C ILE A 16 9.82 -2.21 -12.59
N VAL A 17 9.76 -1.20 -11.72
CA VAL A 17 10.90 -0.30 -11.44
C VAL A 17 11.78 -0.77 -10.27
N SER A 18 11.35 -1.80 -9.55
CA SER A 18 12.11 -2.38 -8.43
C SER A 18 11.69 -3.81 -8.13
N GLY A 19 12.38 -4.45 -7.16
CA GLY A 19 11.96 -5.70 -6.54
C GLY A 19 10.96 -5.52 -5.39
N LYS A 20 10.67 -6.61 -4.68
CA LYS A 20 9.97 -6.56 -3.39
C LYS A 20 10.87 -5.92 -2.33
N ALA A 21 10.28 -5.44 -1.23
CA ALA A 21 11.06 -4.95 -0.09
C ALA A 21 12.06 -6.01 0.39
N PRO A 22 13.30 -5.62 0.75
CA PRO A 22 14.41 -6.53 1.08
C PRO A 22 14.32 -7.12 2.50
N VAL A 23 13.20 -6.96 3.17
CA VAL A 23 12.96 -7.38 4.55
C VAL A 23 11.74 -8.30 4.65
N PRO A 24 11.66 -9.18 5.65
CA PRO A 24 10.52 -10.11 5.78
C PRO A 24 9.22 -9.41 6.18
N LYS A 25 9.31 -8.31 6.95
CA LYS A 25 8.14 -7.58 7.47
C LYS A 25 8.29 -6.10 7.20
N CYS A 26 7.29 -5.50 6.57
CA CYS A 26 7.29 -4.07 6.30
C CYS A 26 5.89 -3.55 6.00
N ILE A 27 5.74 -2.23 6.06
CA ILE A 27 4.61 -1.50 5.50
C ILE A 27 5.05 -0.89 4.16
N CYS A 28 4.21 -1.01 3.14
CA CYS A 28 4.42 -0.40 1.83
C CYS A 28 3.35 0.67 1.65
N LEU A 29 3.76 1.95 1.59
CA LEU A 29 2.83 3.06 1.35
C LEU A 29 2.51 3.13 -0.14
N GLY A 30 1.35 2.60 -0.52
CA GLY A 30 0.91 2.57 -1.90
C GLY A 30 0.16 3.84 -2.29
N VAL A 31 0.77 4.67 -3.11
CA VAL A 31 0.25 5.97 -3.59
C VAL A 31 0.49 6.08 -5.10
N PRO A 32 -0.41 6.72 -5.85
CA PRO A 32 -1.74 7.26 -5.49
C PRO A 32 -2.82 6.17 -5.45
N HIS A 33 -3.77 6.26 -4.53
CA HIS A 33 -4.87 5.28 -4.42
C HIS A 33 -6.20 5.84 -4.92
N THR A 34 -6.41 5.78 -6.23
CA THR A 34 -7.56 6.40 -6.90
C THR A 34 -8.54 5.39 -7.51
N SER A 35 -8.17 4.09 -7.55
CA SER A 35 -8.94 3.04 -8.21
C SER A 35 -8.82 1.69 -7.48
N LEU A 36 -9.78 0.79 -7.71
CA LEU A 36 -9.66 -0.63 -7.32
C LEU A 36 -8.55 -1.35 -8.11
N TRP A 37 -8.23 -0.86 -9.31
CA TRP A 37 -7.17 -1.42 -10.14
C TRP A 37 -5.78 -1.26 -9.52
N ASP A 38 -5.59 -0.29 -8.62
CA ASP A 38 -4.33 -0.10 -7.88
C ASP A 38 -3.98 -1.36 -7.09
N PHE A 39 -5.00 -2.00 -6.48
CA PHE A 39 -4.83 -3.28 -5.80
C PHE A 39 -4.44 -4.40 -6.78
N VAL A 40 -5.10 -4.47 -7.95
CA VAL A 40 -4.80 -5.51 -8.96
C VAL A 40 -3.36 -5.36 -9.47
N ILE A 41 -2.93 -4.13 -9.79
CA ILE A 41 -1.56 -3.85 -10.25
C ILE A 41 -0.54 -4.19 -9.16
N SER A 42 -0.79 -3.80 -7.91
CA SER A 42 0.07 -4.13 -6.76
C SER A 42 0.18 -5.66 -6.56
N TRP A 43 -0.93 -6.37 -6.65
CA TRP A 43 -0.95 -7.83 -6.54
C TRP A 43 -0.17 -8.51 -7.68
N LEU A 44 -0.38 -8.08 -8.92
CA LEU A 44 0.38 -8.57 -10.08
C LEU A 44 1.87 -8.26 -9.97
N PHE A 45 2.23 -7.07 -9.51
CA PHE A 45 3.63 -6.71 -9.25
C PHE A 45 4.26 -7.71 -8.26
N TYR A 46 3.67 -7.91 -7.09
CA TYR A 46 4.19 -8.84 -6.10
C TYR A 46 4.28 -10.28 -6.62
N ALA A 47 3.26 -10.75 -7.35
CA ALA A 47 3.30 -12.06 -8.00
C ALA A 47 4.44 -12.17 -9.02
N SER A 48 4.75 -11.09 -9.75
CA SER A 48 5.81 -11.04 -10.76
C SER A 48 7.22 -11.13 -10.17
N VAL A 49 7.43 -10.54 -8.97
CA VAL A 49 8.71 -10.53 -8.26
C VAL A 49 8.86 -11.69 -7.26
N GLY A 50 7.90 -12.61 -7.23
CA GLY A 50 7.95 -13.79 -6.36
C GLY A 50 7.70 -13.48 -4.89
N GLY A 51 6.81 -12.54 -4.61
CA GLY A 51 6.37 -12.19 -3.27
C GLY A 51 4.85 -12.26 -3.11
N LYS A 52 4.36 -11.85 -1.95
CA LYS A 52 2.94 -11.71 -1.66
C LYS A 52 2.70 -10.37 -0.96
N SER A 53 1.87 -9.52 -1.56
CA SER A 53 1.37 -8.32 -0.91
C SER A 53 0.16 -8.67 -0.04
N ASN A 54 0.05 -8.05 1.10
CA ASN A 54 -1.11 -8.15 1.97
C ASN A 54 -1.80 -6.79 2.08
N ILE A 55 -3.11 -6.81 2.16
CA ILE A 55 -3.95 -5.64 2.43
C ILE A 55 -4.92 -5.94 3.55
N VAL A 56 -5.34 -4.93 4.29
CA VAL A 56 -6.41 -5.07 5.26
C VAL A 56 -7.77 -4.79 4.62
N VAL A 57 -8.71 -5.67 4.82
CA VAL A 57 -10.08 -5.57 4.28
C VAL A 57 -11.07 -5.80 5.41
N ASN A 58 -12.15 -5.02 5.45
CA ASN A 58 -13.19 -5.20 6.44
C ASN A 58 -13.74 -6.64 6.40
N LYS A 59 -13.81 -7.30 7.56
CA LYS A 59 -14.28 -8.67 7.71
C LYS A 59 -15.66 -8.93 7.07
N LYS A 60 -16.51 -7.91 6.94
CA LYS A 60 -17.83 -8.00 6.30
C LYS A 60 -17.77 -8.44 4.84
N PHE A 61 -16.65 -8.25 4.15
CA PHE A 61 -16.46 -8.68 2.76
C PHE A 61 -16.02 -10.13 2.62
N PHE A 62 -15.74 -10.83 3.73
CA PHE A 62 -15.29 -12.23 3.70
C PHE A 62 -16.43 -13.24 3.74
N PHE A 63 -17.46 -13.02 2.94
CA PHE A 63 -18.56 -14.00 2.73
C PHE A 63 -18.20 -14.95 1.57
N PHE A 64 -18.89 -16.12 1.53
CA PHE A 64 -18.70 -17.12 0.47
C PHE A 64 -19.30 -16.61 -0.87
N PRO A 65 -18.62 -16.78 -2.03
CA PRO A 65 -17.25 -17.31 -2.22
C PRO A 65 -16.15 -16.22 -2.17
N VAL A 66 -16.52 -14.93 -2.06
CA VAL A 66 -15.63 -13.77 -2.17
C VAL A 66 -14.48 -13.82 -1.14
N GLY A 67 -14.77 -14.28 0.06
CA GLY A 67 -13.77 -14.39 1.14
C GLY A 67 -12.59 -15.30 0.79
N TYR A 68 -12.81 -16.37 0.03
CA TYR A 68 -11.73 -17.25 -0.43
C TYR A 68 -10.82 -16.55 -1.43
N LEU A 69 -11.40 -15.84 -2.41
CA LEU A 69 -10.64 -15.07 -3.39
C LEU A 69 -9.82 -13.96 -2.69
N LEU A 70 -10.42 -13.21 -1.78
CA LEU A 70 -9.74 -12.17 -1.03
C LEU A 70 -8.55 -12.73 -0.24
N ARG A 71 -8.71 -13.86 0.47
CA ARG A 71 -7.60 -14.52 1.20
C ARG A 71 -6.49 -14.97 0.26
N TYR A 72 -6.86 -15.57 -0.88
CA TYR A 72 -5.90 -15.97 -1.90
C TYR A 72 -5.07 -14.79 -2.40
N MET A 73 -5.71 -13.64 -2.62
CA MET A 73 -5.05 -12.39 -3.04
C MET A 73 -4.27 -11.69 -1.89
N GLY A 74 -4.27 -12.24 -0.68
CA GLY A 74 -3.51 -11.70 0.46
C GLY A 74 -4.27 -10.76 1.37
N ALA A 75 -5.59 -10.64 1.22
CA ALA A 75 -6.39 -9.82 2.12
C ALA A 75 -6.46 -10.41 3.53
N ILE A 76 -6.29 -9.57 4.52
CA ILE A 76 -6.39 -9.88 5.94
C ILE A 76 -7.72 -9.31 6.46
N PRO A 77 -8.63 -10.16 7.00
CA PRO A 77 -9.88 -9.68 7.57
C PRO A 77 -9.64 -8.92 8.87
N VAL A 78 -10.11 -7.69 8.95
CA VAL A 78 -10.02 -6.86 10.16
C VAL A 78 -11.35 -6.20 10.47
N ASP A 79 -11.53 -5.83 11.72
CA ASP A 79 -12.63 -4.98 12.14
C ASP A 79 -12.21 -3.51 12.05
N THR A 80 -12.78 -2.81 11.09
CA THR A 80 -12.46 -1.40 10.84
C THR A 80 -13.34 -0.41 11.62
N SER A 81 -14.22 -0.90 12.49
CA SER A 81 -15.19 -0.06 13.20
C SER A 81 -14.56 0.85 14.26
N ARG A 82 -13.39 0.47 14.79
CA ARG A 82 -12.67 1.23 15.83
C ARG A 82 -11.18 1.31 15.48
N GLY A 83 -10.67 2.52 15.26
CA GLY A 83 -9.28 2.73 14.83
C GLY A 83 -8.23 2.12 15.76
N ALA A 84 -8.35 2.28 17.07
CA ALA A 84 -7.43 1.69 18.03
C ALA A 84 -7.44 0.15 18.03
N SER A 85 -8.61 -0.46 17.81
CA SER A 85 -8.73 -1.92 17.65
C SER A 85 -8.07 -2.38 16.35
N LEU A 86 -8.21 -1.62 15.26
CA LEU A 86 -7.58 -1.91 13.98
C LEU A 86 -6.04 -1.93 14.10
N VAL A 87 -5.44 -0.95 14.76
CA VAL A 87 -3.98 -0.92 15.00
C VAL A 87 -3.53 -2.16 15.76
N LYS A 88 -4.21 -2.52 16.85
CA LYS A 88 -3.89 -3.73 17.64
C LYS A 88 -3.99 -5.01 16.80
N GLN A 89 -5.03 -5.14 15.97
CA GLN A 89 -5.19 -6.30 15.09
C GLN A 89 -4.02 -6.40 14.09
N ILE A 90 -3.63 -5.30 13.45
CA ILE A 90 -2.54 -5.30 12.47
C ILE A 90 -1.19 -5.58 13.15
N VAL A 91 -0.92 -5.00 14.31
CA VAL A 91 0.29 -5.29 15.09
C VAL A 91 0.36 -6.77 15.47
N SER A 92 -0.78 -7.38 15.83
CA SER A 92 -0.85 -8.83 16.08
C SER A 92 -0.52 -9.65 14.84
N GLU A 93 -1.00 -9.25 13.65
CA GLU A 93 -0.64 -9.92 12.39
C GLU A 93 0.88 -9.87 12.12
N PHE A 94 1.53 -8.72 12.39
CA PHE A 94 2.98 -8.60 12.28
C PHE A 94 3.73 -9.51 13.27
N LYS A 95 3.20 -9.71 14.49
CA LYS A 95 3.80 -10.61 15.49
C LYS A 95 3.68 -12.08 15.07
N ASN A 96 2.52 -12.47 14.54
CA ASN A 96 2.16 -13.86 14.30
C ASN A 96 2.65 -14.41 12.95
N ARG A 97 3.14 -13.57 12.04
CA ARG A 97 3.62 -13.99 10.71
C ARG A 97 5.12 -13.81 10.61
N GLU A 98 5.79 -14.73 9.94
CA GLU A 98 7.22 -14.60 9.61
C GLU A 98 7.44 -13.59 8.47
N ILE A 99 6.54 -13.60 7.48
CA ILE A 99 6.60 -12.70 6.32
C ILE A 99 5.28 -11.93 6.22
N LEU A 100 5.37 -10.60 6.20
CA LEU A 100 4.22 -9.73 6.00
C LEU A 100 4.63 -8.41 5.34
N HIS A 101 4.30 -8.27 4.05
CA HIS A 101 4.40 -7.00 3.34
C HIS A 101 3.02 -6.37 3.26
N LEU A 102 2.73 -5.44 4.14
CA LEU A 102 1.42 -4.82 4.28
C LEU A 102 1.33 -3.54 3.45
N ALA A 103 0.52 -3.55 2.40
CA ALA A 103 0.24 -2.35 1.63
C ALA A 103 -0.83 -1.50 2.34
N ILE A 104 -0.52 -0.23 2.54
CA ILE A 104 -1.42 0.77 3.13
C ILE A 104 -1.41 2.00 2.22
N ALA A 105 -2.61 2.49 1.86
CA ALA A 105 -2.77 3.80 1.24
C ALA A 105 -3.04 4.84 2.35
N PRO A 106 -2.15 5.79 2.60
CA PRO A 106 -2.34 6.78 3.65
C PRO A 106 -3.52 7.73 3.37
N GLU A 107 -3.92 7.87 2.11
CA GLU A 107 -5.14 8.58 1.69
C GLU A 107 -6.40 8.00 2.34
N ALA A 108 -6.40 6.69 2.66
CA ALA A 108 -7.48 5.91 3.28
C ALA A 108 -8.82 5.95 2.52
N THR A 109 -8.84 6.49 1.32
CA THR A 109 -10.03 6.62 0.45
C THR A 109 -9.58 6.72 -1.00
N ARG A 110 -10.51 6.48 -1.93
CA ARG A 110 -10.33 6.71 -3.38
C ARG A 110 -11.03 7.98 -3.86
N LYS A 111 -11.51 8.80 -2.92
CA LYS A 111 -12.03 10.14 -3.17
C LYS A 111 -10.94 11.15 -2.85
N PRO A 112 -11.01 12.37 -3.40
CA PRO A 112 -10.06 13.41 -3.04
C PRO A 112 -9.98 13.60 -1.52
N ALA A 113 -8.78 13.55 -0.96
CA ALA A 113 -8.55 13.69 0.48
C ALA A 113 -7.25 14.46 0.75
N THR A 114 -7.37 15.68 1.22
CA THR A 114 -6.24 16.52 1.60
C THR A 114 -5.57 16.04 2.89
N LYS A 115 -6.36 15.45 3.81
CA LYS A 115 -5.86 14.90 5.07
C LYS A 115 -5.61 13.39 4.96
N TRP A 116 -4.36 13.01 4.83
CA TRP A 116 -3.93 11.62 4.90
C TRP A 116 -3.97 11.08 6.34
N LYS A 117 -4.11 9.77 6.51
CA LYS A 117 -4.26 9.13 7.81
C LYS A 117 -2.93 8.59 8.31
N GLY A 118 -2.58 8.93 9.54
CA GLY A 118 -1.33 8.50 10.19
C GLY A 118 -1.33 7.09 10.78
N GLY A 119 -2.36 6.27 10.51
CA GLY A 119 -2.45 4.93 11.09
C GLY A 119 -1.27 4.03 10.78
N PHE A 120 -0.68 4.15 9.60
CA PHE A 120 0.52 3.40 9.21
C PHE A 120 1.71 3.71 10.12
N HIS A 121 1.88 4.95 10.50
CA HIS A 121 2.96 5.43 11.37
C HIS A 121 2.86 4.80 12.76
N THR A 122 1.66 4.82 13.36
CA THR A 122 1.39 4.16 14.65
C THR A 122 1.65 2.65 14.56
N ILE A 123 1.25 2.00 13.47
CA ILE A 123 1.47 0.56 13.26
C ILE A 123 2.96 0.27 13.11
N ALA A 124 3.69 1.03 12.29
CA ALA A 124 5.11 0.84 12.03
C ALA A 124 5.92 0.88 13.34
N ARG A 125 5.66 1.89 14.18
CA ARG A 125 6.32 2.05 15.47
C ARG A 125 5.94 0.96 16.47
N ALA A 126 4.65 0.64 16.59
CA ALA A 126 4.17 -0.38 17.52
C ALA A 126 4.58 -1.82 17.12
N ALA A 127 4.73 -2.10 15.84
CA ALA A 127 5.20 -3.39 15.33
C ALA A 127 6.72 -3.45 15.13
N ASN A 128 7.43 -2.32 15.27
CA ASN A 128 8.87 -2.15 14.99
C ASN A 128 9.24 -2.70 13.59
N VAL A 129 8.55 -2.21 12.55
CA VAL A 129 8.77 -2.61 11.16
C VAL A 129 9.07 -1.40 10.28
N PRO A 130 9.96 -1.53 9.29
CA PRO A 130 10.26 -0.46 8.36
C PRO A 130 9.06 -0.16 7.44
N VAL A 131 9.05 1.08 6.94
CA VAL A 131 8.08 1.58 5.98
C VAL A 131 8.80 1.87 4.67
N PHE A 132 8.20 1.54 3.54
CA PHE A 132 8.75 1.79 2.21
C PHE A 132 7.77 2.58 1.36
N TYR A 133 8.29 3.45 0.51
CA TYR A 133 7.51 4.03 -0.57
C TYR A 133 7.13 2.95 -1.58
N ALA A 134 5.87 2.93 -1.97
CA ALA A 134 5.37 2.05 -3.02
C ALA A 134 4.56 2.87 -4.02
N ILE A 135 4.74 2.59 -5.30
CA ILE A 135 4.02 3.31 -6.34
C ILE A 135 3.24 2.35 -7.25
N PHE A 136 2.09 2.80 -7.69
CA PHE A 136 1.36 2.30 -8.86
C PHE A 136 0.99 3.52 -9.71
N ASP A 137 2.02 4.03 -10.38
CA ASP A 137 1.96 5.26 -11.16
C ASP A 137 1.31 4.99 -12.53
N TRP A 138 0.05 5.39 -12.66
CA TRP A 138 -0.72 5.23 -13.89
C TRP A 138 -0.27 6.18 -14.99
N LYS A 139 0.28 7.34 -14.63
CA LYS A 139 0.76 8.34 -15.58
C LYS A 139 1.97 7.81 -16.37
N ASN A 140 2.96 7.24 -15.66
CA ASN A 140 4.18 6.72 -16.26
C ASN A 140 4.16 5.21 -16.46
N LYS A 141 3.08 4.53 -16.04
CA LYS A 141 2.94 3.07 -16.04
C LYS A 141 4.06 2.39 -15.27
N GLU A 142 4.36 2.88 -14.07
CA GLU A 142 5.40 2.35 -13.20
C GLU A 142 4.81 1.73 -11.93
N VAL A 143 5.36 0.58 -11.53
CA VAL A 143 5.00 -0.10 -10.28
C VAL A 143 6.24 -0.65 -9.58
N GLY A 144 6.33 -0.46 -8.27
CA GLY A 144 7.48 -0.94 -7.49
C GLY A 144 7.45 -0.51 -6.03
N ILE A 145 8.39 -1.09 -5.26
CA ILE A 145 8.74 -0.68 -3.91
C ILE A 145 10.06 0.08 -4.01
N LEU A 146 10.11 1.28 -3.49
CA LEU A 146 11.25 2.18 -3.64
C LEU A 146 11.98 2.35 -2.31
N ASP A 147 12.41 3.58 -2.01
CA ASP A 147 13.21 3.88 -0.83
C ASP A 147 12.48 3.61 0.49
N GLN A 148 13.25 3.40 1.55
CA GLN A 148 12.72 3.32 2.90
C GLN A 148 12.32 4.72 3.38
N VAL A 149 11.16 4.79 4.02
CA VAL A 149 10.67 6.00 4.68
C VAL A 149 11.31 6.12 6.05
N GLU A 150 11.88 7.26 6.35
CA GLU A 150 12.30 7.58 7.70
C GLU A 150 11.06 7.85 8.57
N ILE A 151 10.91 7.08 9.64
CA ILE A 151 9.82 7.24 10.61
C ILE A 151 10.40 7.73 11.93
N THR A 152 9.97 8.92 12.36
CA THR A 152 10.39 9.57 13.59
C THR A 152 9.26 9.53 14.65
N ASP A 153 9.38 10.34 15.68
CA ASP A 153 8.32 10.55 16.68
C ASP A 153 7.30 11.61 16.21
N ASP A 154 7.64 12.40 15.21
CA ASP A 154 6.81 13.47 14.67
C ASP A 154 6.05 13.01 13.40
N LEU A 155 4.81 12.55 13.61
CA LEU A 155 3.92 12.16 12.54
C LEU A 155 3.68 13.27 11.51
N GLN A 156 3.61 14.54 11.95
CA GLN A 156 3.26 15.64 11.03
C GLN A 156 4.45 15.96 10.11
N ALA A 157 5.64 16.02 10.68
CA ALA A 157 6.86 16.22 9.90
C ALA A 157 7.10 15.05 8.92
N ASP A 158 6.92 13.81 9.38
CA ASP A 158 7.07 12.62 8.53
C ASP A 158 6.03 12.61 7.40
N MET A 159 4.77 12.96 7.70
CA MET A 159 3.71 13.01 6.69
C MET A 159 4.01 14.05 5.61
N LEU A 160 4.51 15.21 6.00
CA LEU A 160 4.89 16.27 5.04
C LEU A 160 6.03 15.81 4.13
N LYS A 161 7.08 15.19 4.70
CA LYS A 161 8.18 14.59 3.93
C LYS A 161 7.70 13.52 2.96
N ILE A 162 6.77 12.65 3.40
CA ILE A 162 6.19 11.58 2.58
C ILE A 162 5.43 12.19 1.39
N LYS A 163 4.56 13.15 1.63
CA LYS A 163 3.80 13.84 0.58
C LYS A 163 4.74 14.57 -0.40
N GLN A 164 5.75 15.27 0.11
CA GLN A 164 6.74 15.96 -0.72
C GLN A 164 7.52 14.97 -1.61
N TRP A 165 7.87 13.79 -1.10
CA TRP A 165 8.52 12.75 -1.89
C TRP A 165 7.65 12.31 -3.08
N TYR A 166 6.34 12.04 -2.86
CA TYR A 166 5.42 11.67 -3.94
C TYR A 166 5.21 12.82 -4.93
N LYS A 167 5.15 14.07 -4.46
CA LYS A 167 5.11 15.26 -5.32
C LYS A 167 6.33 15.33 -6.23
N ASN A 168 7.53 15.22 -5.65
CA ASN A 168 8.79 15.28 -6.39
C ASN A 168 8.92 14.13 -7.39
N ARG A 169 8.40 12.95 -7.06
CA ARG A 169 8.36 11.80 -7.95
C ARG A 169 7.40 12.01 -9.13
N GLY A 170 6.42 12.88 -8.99
CA GLY A 170 5.46 13.24 -10.04
C GLY A 170 4.50 12.12 -10.40
N VAL A 171 4.18 11.23 -9.44
CA VAL A 171 3.26 10.09 -9.63
C VAL A 171 1.85 10.55 -9.98
N GLY A 172 1.15 9.78 -10.80
CA GLY A 172 -0.24 10.05 -11.18
C GLY A 172 -1.16 8.87 -10.98
N GLY A 173 -2.37 9.13 -10.46
CA GLY A 173 -3.41 8.11 -10.29
C GLY A 173 -4.08 7.71 -11.60
N LYS A 174 -4.83 6.60 -11.59
CA LYS A 174 -5.73 6.22 -12.69
C LYS A 174 -6.81 7.29 -12.93
N HIS A 175 -7.20 7.94 -11.87
CA HIS A 175 -8.12 9.07 -11.84
C HIS A 175 -7.38 10.27 -11.25
N PRO A 176 -6.67 11.08 -12.07
CA PRO A 176 -5.81 12.16 -11.59
C PRO A 176 -6.56 13.18 -10.71
N GLU A 177 -7.82 13.45 -11.04
CA GLU A 177 -8.71 14.37 -10.32
C GLU A 177 -9.02 13.92 -8.86
N LYS A 178 -8.69 12.67 -8.52
CA LYS A 178 -8.89 12.13 -7.17
C LYS A 178 -7.62 12.13 -6.33
N PHE A 179 -6.47 12.36 -6.95
CA PHE A 179 -5.20 12.39 -6.23
C PHE A 179 -4.89 13.80 -5.76
N VAL A 180 -4.91 14.00 -4.45
CA VAL A 180 -4.68 15.28 -3.79
C VAL A 180 -3.66 15.10 -2.67
N LEU A 181 -2.61 15.88 -2.68
CA LEU A 181 -1.59 15.87 -1.63
C LEU A 181 -2.01 16.74 -0.43
N GLY A 182 -2.63 17.88 -0.69
CA GLY A 182 -2.95 18.86 0.33
C GLY A 182 -1.72 19.52 0.96
N ASP A 183 -1.92 20.23 2.07
CA ASP A 183 -0.84 20.92 2.81
C ASP A 183 -0.02 21.90 1.94
N GLY A 184 -0.68 22.54 0.95
CA GLY A 184 -0.04 23.46 0.01
C GLY A 184 0.85 22.80 -1.03
N LEU A 185 0.74 21.50 -1.22
CA LEU A 185 1.55 20.70 -2.17
C LEU A 185 0.84 20.40 -3.49
N ASP A 186 -0.43 20.74 -3.61
CA ASP A 186 -1.23 20.53 -4.83
C ASP A 186 -0.87 21.49 -5.95
#